data_c1b0bbf80b927ddd7bda4ab0c3fce97e
#
_entry.id   c1b0bbf80b927ddd7bda4ab0c3fce97e
#
_cell.length_a   1.000
_cell.length_b   1.000
_cell.length_c   1.000
_cell.angle_alpha   90.00
_cell.angle_beta   90.00
_cell.angle_gamma   90.00
#
_symmetry.space_group_name_H-M   'P 1'
#
loop_
_entity.id
_entity.type
_entity.pdbx_description
1 polymer ?
#
loop_
_entity_poly.entity_id
_entity_poly.type
_entity_poly.pdbx_seq_one_letter_code
_entity_poly.pdbx_strand_id
1 'polypeptide(L)' 'MAKVILEYDFNEEREDMESAINGWKWKMVVWNFDQRMRAIYKYDDHHTQEVYDMLEKLREELRGMLSEEGLNLD' A
#
# COMPACT_ATOMS: atom_id res chain seq x y z
N MET A 1 16.31 17.52 1.06
CA MET A 1 15.31 16.50 1.41
C MET A 1 14.24 17.12 2.32
N ALA A 2 12.98 17.01 1.93
CA ALA A 2 11.89 17.55 2.75
C ALA A 2 11.71 16.72 4.01
N LYS A 3 11.42 17.39 5.11
CA LYS A 3 11.26 16.77 6.42
C LYS A 3 9.89 17.14 6.98
N VAL A 4 9.11 16.15 7.33
CA VAL A 4 7.79 16.36 7.95
C VAL A 4 7.88 15.95 9.41
N ILE A 5 7.44 16.85 10.28
CA ILE A 5 7.40 16.59 11.72
C ILE A 5 5.94 16.65 12.16
N LEU A 6 5.48 15.59 12.81
CA LEU A 6 4.15 15.51 13.40
C LEU A 6 4.27 15.62 14.91
N GLU A 7 3.63 16.61 15.48
CA GLU A 7 3.64 16.85 16.92
C GLU A 7 2.21 16.72 17.47
N TYR A 8 2.06 15.96 18.56
CA TYR A 8 0.78 15.70 19.19
C TYR A 8 0.90 15.83 20.70
N ASP A 9 -0.14 16.35 21.35
CA ASP A 9 -0.29 16.25 22.79
C ASP A 9 -0.68 14.81 23.12
N PHE A 10 0.19 14.11 23.82
CA PHE A 10 0.02 12.68 24.10
C PHE A 10 -1.27 12.36 24.86
N ASN A 11 -1.70 13.25 25.77
CA ASN A 11 -2.88 13.03 26.57
C ASN A 11 -4.19 13.39 25.87
N GLU A 12 -4.16 14.40 25.00
CA GLU A 12 -5.35 14.93 24.34
C GLU A 12 -5.50 14.44 22.90
N GLU A 13 -4.39 14.17 22.22
CA GLU A 13 -4.36 13.84 20.78
C GLU A 13 -3.88 12.43 20.50
N ARG A 14 -4.01 11.55 21.49
CA ARG A 14 -3.52 10.16 21.35
C ARG A 14 -4.13 9.41 20.18
N GLU A 15 -5.45 9.56 19.97
CA GLU A 15 -6.13 8.89 18.85
C GLU A 15 -5.62 9.39 17.50
N ASP A 16 -5.42 10.70 17.37
CA ASP A 16 -4.88 11.30 16.15
C ASP A 16 -3.45 10.83 15.88
N MET A 17 -2.65 10.76 16.93
CA MET A 17 -1.29 10.25 16.85
C MET A 17 -1.25 8.79 16.41
N GLU A 18 -2.10 7.95 17.00
CA GLU A 18 -2.20 6.53 16.65
C GLU A 18 -2.67 6.35 15.20
N SER A 19 -3.62 7.17 14.74
CA SER A 19 -4.07 7.16 13.35
C SER A 19 -2.97 7.53 12.39
N ALA A 20 -2.15 8.52 12.72
CA ALA A 20 -1.01 8.93 11.88
C ALA A 20 0.04 7.81 11.80
N ILE A 21 0.36 7.17 12.92
CA ILE A 21 1.30 6.04 12.96
C ILE A 21 0.73 4.85 12.20
N ASN A 22 -0.56 4.54 12.38
CA ASN A 22 -1.21 3.44 11.70
C ASN A 22 -1.30 3.65 10.18
N GLY A 23 -1.34 4.89 9.72
CA GLY A 23 -1.28 5.19 8.30
C GLY A 23 -0.04 4.64 7.62
N TRP A 24 1.12 4.71 8.29
CA TRP A 24 2.37 4.11 7.79
C TRP A 24 2.28 2.59 7.74
N LYS A 25 1.65 1.99 8.76
CA LYS A 25 1.46 0.54 8.81
C LYS A 25 0.56 0.06 7.68
N TRP A 26 -0.51 0.77 7.40
CA TRP A 26 -1.40 0.46 6.28
C TRP A 26 -0.67 0.52 4.95
N LYS A 27 0.15 1.54 4.74
CA LYS A 27 0.95 1.65 3.54
C LYS A 27 1.88 0.44 3.36
N MET A 28 2.54 0.03 4.44
CA MET A 28 3.43 -1.14 4.41
C MET A 28 2.68 -2.43 4.05
N VAL A 29 1.50 -2.63 4.62
CA VAL A 29 0.68 -3.82 4.35
C VAL A 29 0.25 -3.83 2.88
N VAL A 30 -0.26 -2.72 2.38
CA VAL A 30 -0.70 -2.62 0.98
C VAL A 30 0.48 -2.80 0.03
N TRP A 31 1.61 -2.18 0.32
CA TRP A 31 2.82 -2.34 -0.48
C TRP A 31 3.29 -3.81 -0.51
N ASN A 32 3.34 -4.45 0.65
CA ASN A 32 3.72 -5.87 0.74
C ASN A 32 2.79 -6.76 -0.07
N PHE A 33 1.50 -6.50 -0.01
CA PHE A 33 0.51 -7.26 -0.79
C PHE A 33 0.70 -7.05 -2.30
N ASP A 34 0.94 -5.82 -2.72
CA ASP A 34 1.22 -5.50 -4.12
C ASP A 34 2.48 -6.24 -4.61
N GLN A 35 3.54 -6.26 -3.80
CA GLN A 35 4.77 -6.96 -4.12
C GLN A 35 4.56 -8.48 -4.17
N ARG A 36 3.69 -9.01 -3.33
CA ARG A 36 3.33 -10.43 -3.35
C ARG A 36 2.63 -10.80 -4.65
N MET A 37 1.68 -10.00 -5.09
CA MET A 37 1.01 -10.21 -6.38
C MET A 37 2.00 -10.15 -7.54
N ARG A 38 2.91 -9.18 -7.50
CA ARG A 38 3.96 -9.05 -8.51
C ARG A 38 4.86 -10.29 -8.56
N ALA A 39 5.25 -10.81 -7.40
CA ALA A 39 6.08 -12.00 -7.32
C ALA A 39 5.41 -13.22 -7.95
N ILE A 40 4.11 -13.38 -7.75
CA ILE A 40 3.35 -14.49 -8.31
C ILE A 40 3.39 -14.46 -9.83
N TYR A 41 3.11 -13.32 -10.48
CA TYR A 41 3.06 -13.30 -11.92
C TYR A 41 4.44 -13.19 -12.60
N LYS A 42 5.46 -12.71 -11.90
CA LYS A 42 6.81 -12.58 -12.46
C LYS A 42 7.69 -13.81 -12.26
N TYR A 43 7.59 -14.45 -11.11
CA TYR A 43 8.57 -15.45 -10.68
C TYR A 43 7.99 -16.83 -10.42
N ASP A 44 6.68 -16.98 -10.47
CA ASP A 44 6.01 -18.25 -10.21
C ASP A 44 5.45 -18.80 -11.53
N ASP A 45 5.97 -19.95 -11.98
CA ASP A 45 5.61 -20.59 -13.26
C ASP A 45 4.43 -21.56 -13.14
N HIS A 46 3.84 -21.68 -11.95
CA HIS A 46 2.84 -22.72 -11.68
C HIS A 46 1.40 -22.31 -11.97
N HIS A 47 1.17 -21.12 -12.48
CA HIS A 47 -0.17 -20.60 -12.72
C HIS A 47 -0.48 -20.44 -14.20
N THR A 48 -1.77 -20.41 -14.53
CA THR A 48 -2.21 -20.19 -15.89
C THR A 48 -2.07 -18.73 -16.30
N GLN A 49 -2.10 -18.45 -17.59
CA GLN A 49 -2.06 -17.06 -18.09
C GLN A 49 -3.25 -16.25 -17.57
N GLU A 50 -4.42 -16.87 -17.40
CA GLU A 50 -5.59 -16.20 -16.85
C GLU A 50 -5.35 -15.67 -15.44
N VAL A 51 -4.63 -16.43 -14.62
CA VAL A 51 -4.27 -16.00 -13.26
C VAL A 51 -3.32 -14.80 -13.32
N TYR A 52 -2.32 -14.85 -14.19
CA TYR A 52 -1.36 -13.74 -14.34
C TYR A 52 -2.05 -12.47 -14.83
N ASP A 53 -2.94 -12.58 -15.81
CA ASP A 53 -3.68 -11.45 -16.33
C ASP A 53 -4.60 -10.84 -15.26
N MET A 54 -5.24 -11.66 -14.44
CA MET A 54 -6.07 -11.20 -13.34
C MET A 54 -5.26 -10.47 -12.28
N LEU A 55 -4.09 -10.99 -11.92
CA LEU A 55 -3.21 -10.34 -10.94
C LEU A 55 -2.73 -8.98 -11.43
N GLU A 56 -2.33 -8.90 -12.69
CA GLU A 56 -1.91 -7.63 -13.29
C GLU A 56 -3.04 -6.61 -13.28
N LYS A 57 -4.24 -7.03 -13.65
CA LYS A 57 -5.43 -6.19 -13.65
C LYS A 57 -5.76 -5.68 -12.24
N LEU A 58 -5.72 -6.56 -11.25
CA LEU A 58 -5.99 -6.18 -9.85
C LEU A 58 -4.95 -5.19 -9.32
N ARG A 59 -3.69 -5.35 -9.70
CA ARG A 59 -2.66 -4.39 -9.32
C ARG A 59 -2.90 -3.03 -9.94
N GLU A 60 -3.30 -2.98 -11.19
CA GLU A 60 -3.64 -1.73 -11.87
C GLU A 60 -4.85 -1.04 -11.21
N GLU A 61 -5.86 -1.81 -10.86
CA GLU A 61 -7.03 -1.29 -10.15
C GLU A 61 -6.65 -0.73 -8.78
N LEU A 62 -5.81 -1.43 -8.03
CA LEU A 62 -5.32 -0.97 -6.73
C LEU A 62 -4.58 0.37 -6.87
N ARG A 63 -3.68 0.47 -7.82
CA ARG A 63 -2.92 1.69 -8.06
C ARG A 63 -3.81 2.84 -8.52
N GLY A 64 -4.84 2.55 -9.31
CA GLY A 64 -5.85 3.53 -9.70
C GLY A 64 -6.62 4.07 -8.51
N MET A 65 -7.07 3.20 -7.61
CA MET A 65 -7.77 3.60 -6.39
C MET A 65 -6.90 4.48 -5.49
N LEU A 66 -5.63 4.11 -5.34
CA LEU A 66 -4.68 4.88 -4.55
C LEU A 66 -4.44 6.26 -5.17
N SER A 67 -4.30 6.32 -6.49
CA SER A 67 -4.09 7.57 -7.21
C SER A 67 -5.28 8.52 -7.07
N GLU A 68 -6.52 8.00 -7.10
CA GLU A 68 -7.72 8.80 -6.89
C GLU A 68 -7.74 9.46 -5.51
N GLU A 69 -7.18 8.82 -4.52
CA GLU A 69 -7.07 9.35 -3.16
C GLU A 69 -5.79 10.17 -2.93
N GLY A 70 -5.00 10.39 -3.98
CA GLY A 70 -3.75 11.10 -3.86
C GLY A 70 -2.66 10.33 -3.13
N LEU A 71 -2.77 9.00 -3.10
CA LEU A 71 -1.80 8.13 -2.41
C LEU A 71 -0.83 7.49 -3.41
N ASN A 72 0.35 7.20 -2.93
CA ASN A 72 1.41 6.60 -3.74
C ASN A 72 2.11 5.50 -2.92
N LEU A 73 2.24 4.30 -3.49
CA LEU A 73 2.94 3.19 -2.86
C LEU A 73 4.45 3.27 -2.97
N ASP A 74 4.91 3.93 -4.00
CA ASP A 74 6.35 4.08 -4.26
C ASP A 74 6.88 5.37 -3.60
#